data_1d7c7e042ac265967c5f0bf72710f129
#
_entry.id   1d7c7e042ac265967c5f0bf72710f129
#
_cell.length_a   1.000
_cell.length_b   1.000
_cell.length_c   1.000
_cell.angle_alpha   90.00
_cell.angle_beta   90.00
_cell.angle_gamma   90.00
#
_symmetry.space_group_name_H-M   'P 1'
#
loop_
_entity.id
_entity.type
_entity.pdbx_description
1 polymer ?
#
loop_
_entity_poly.entity_id
_entity_poly.type
_entity_poly.pdbx_seq_one_letter_code
_entity_poly.pdbx_strand_id
1 'polypeptide(L)'
;MPTAAERGRRRADVPAPLVVDASAIVTLLIDPGPAGEAVAARMRHATLVSPALMPFEVSNVLRRRRNAGMLSAAEADLAHAELVELPVELWPWQATATRAWELGAHLSSYDAAYVALAEETDAPLLTRDARLASAPGIRARVELV
;
A
#
# COMPACT_ATOMS: atom_id res chain seq x y z
N MET A 1 -20.89 4.83 -31.32
CA MET A 1 -20.24 5.83 -30.41
C MET A 1 -21.02 5.92 -29.12
N PRO A 2 -20.40 5.67 -27.97
CA PRO A 2 -21.08 5.78 -26.68
C PRO A 2 -21.45 7.23 -26.38
N THR A 3 -22.62 7.43 -25.78
CA THR A 3 -23.13 8.75 -25.40
C THR A 3 -22.33 9.34 -24.23
N ALA A 4 -22.47 10.66 -23.98
CA ALA A 4 -21.85 11.32 -22.83
C ALA A 4 -22.30 10.69 -21.49
N ALA A 5 -23.55 10.24 -21.42
CA ALA A 5 -24.10 9.55 -20.25
C ALA A 5 -23.47 8.14 -20.03
N GLU A 6 -23.14 7.42 -21.09
CA GLU A 6 -22.47 6.13 -21.01
C GLU A 6 -20.98 6.28 -20.63
N ARG A 7 -20.32 7.35 -21.09
CA ARG A 7 -18.96 7.70 -20.64
C ARG A 7 -18.92 8.12 -19.17
N GLY A 8 -19.93 8.81 -18.68
CA GLY A 8 -20.07 9.20 -17.28
C GLY A 8 -20.31 7.98 -16.35
N ARG A 9 -21.12 7.01 -16.79
CA ARG A 9 -21.36 5.77 -16.02
C ARG A 9 -20.13 4.89 -15.93
N ARG A 10 -19.32 4.78 -16.98
CA ARG A 10 -18.08 3.98 -16.96
C ARG A 10 -17.01 4.54 -16.00
N ARG A 11 -16.97 5.86 -15.76
CA ARG A 11 -16.09 6.47 -14.77
C ARG A 11 -16.57 6.29 -13.33
N ALA A 12 -17.87 6.10 -13.10
CA ALA A 12 -18.44 5.89 -11.77
C ALA A 12 -18.27 4.45 -11.24
N ASP A 13 -17.93 3.48 -12.11
CA ASP A 13 -17.81 2.06 -11.75
C ASP A 13 -16.38 1.61 -11.42
N VAL A 14 -15.37 2.44 -11.63
CA VAL A 14 -13.99 2.08 -11.26
C VAL A 14 -13.75 2.47 -9.80
N PRO A 15 -13.42 1.50 -8.93
CA PRO A 15 -13.12 1.81 -7.53
C PRO A 15 -11.99 2.84 -7.42
N ALA A 16 -12.13 3.76 -6.45
CA ALA A 16 -11.13 4.79 -6.23
C ALA A 16 -9.76 4.19 -5.86
N PRO A 17 -8.65 4.79 -6.30
CA PRO A 17 -7.33 4.29 -5.98
C PRO A 17 -7.03 4.47 -4.48
N LEU A 18 -6.29 3.52 -3.94
CA LEU A 18 -5.77 3.50 -2.57
C LEU A 18 -4.33 3.02 -2.62
N VAL A 19 -3.40 3.86 -2.18
CA VAL A 19 -2.02 3.44 -2.01
C VAL A 19 -1.91 2.67 -0.70
N VAL A 20 -1.34 1.47 -0.77
CA VAL A 20 -1.15 0.61 0.40
C VAL A 20 0.34 0.41 0.66
N ASP A 21 0.78 0.66 1.89
CA ASP A 21 2.16 0.40 2.25
C ASP A 21 2.37 -1.02 2.78
N ALA A 22 3.64 -1.41 2.95
CA ALA A 22 4.00 -2.74 3.40
C ALA A 22 3.42 -3.06 4.78
N SER A 23 3.30 -2.07 5.69
CA SER A 23 2.77 -2.30 7.04
C SER A 23 1.29 -2.69 7.03
N ALA A 24 0.49 -2.07 6.16
CA ALA A 24 -0.90 -2.42 5.97
C ALA A 24 -1.04 -3.81 5.34
N ILE A 25 -0.24 -4.13 4.33
CA ILE A 25 -0.26 -5.46 3.69
C ILE A 25 0.17 -6.56 4.66
N VAL A 26 1.23 -6.36 5.43
CA VAL A 26 1.63 -7.33 6.48
C VAL A 26 0.49 -7.57 7.46
N THR A 27 -0.17 -6.52 7.92
CA THR A 27 -1.31 -6.63 8.84
C THR A 27 -2.46 -7.43 8.21
N LEU A 28 -2.79 -7.16 6.95
CA LEU A 28 -3.79 -7.92 6.22
C LEU A 28 -3.48 -9.42 6.19
N LEU A 29 -2.21 -9.78 5.93
CA LEU A 29 -1.81 -11.16 5.69
C LEU A 29 -1.67 -12.00 6.96
N ILE A 30 -1.31 -11.40 8.09
CA ILE A 30 -0.92 -12.16 9.29
C ILE A 30 -1.68 -11.79 10.57
N ASP A 31 -2.52 -10.77 10.56
CA ASP A 31 -3.31 -10.39 11.73
C ASP A 31 -4.78 -10.83 11.55
N PRO A 32 -5.21 -11.90 12.25
CA PRO A 32 -6.61 -12.35 12.17
C PRO A 32 -7.56 -11.52 13.03
N GLY A 33 -7.05 -10.54 13.76
CA GLY A 33 -7.82 -9.71 14.69
C GLY A 33 -8.39 -8.44 14.08
N PRO A 34 -8.89 -7.52 14.93
CA PRO A 34 -9.56 -6.30 14.49
C PRO A 34 -8.75 -5.41 13.56
N ALA A 35 -7.42 -5.37 13.70
CA ALA A 35 -6.56 -4.57 12.83
C ALA A 35 -6.52 -5.14 11.40
N GLY A 36 -6.37 -6.45 11.24
CA GLY A 36 -6.43 -7.12 9.94
C GLY A 36 -7.80 -6.96 9.29
N GLU A 37 -8.88 -7.09 10.06
CA GLU A 37 -10.25 -6.87 9.59
C GLU A 37 -10.48 -5.43 9.11
N ALA A 38 -9.95 -4.43 9.83
CA ALA A 38 -10.06 -3.02 9.44
C ALA A 38 -9.33 -2.73 8.12
N VAL A 39 -8.12 -3.29 7.95
CA VAL A 39 -7.37 -3.19 6.68
C VAL A 39 -8.16 -3.85 5.55
N ALA A 40 -8.62 -5.08 5.75
CA ALA A 40 -9.40 -5.80 4.74
C ALA A 40 -10.66 -5.03 4.33
N ALA A 41 -11.39 -4.48 5.29
CA ALA A 41 -12.59 -3.70 5.04
C ALA A 41 -12.29 -2.44 4.21
N ARG A 42 -11.20 -1.73 4.53
CA ARG A 42 -10.79 -0.52 3.80
C ARG A 42 -10.35 -0.81 2.36
N MET A 43 -9.70 -1.95 2.13
CA MET A 43 -9.18 -2.32 0.83
C MET A 43 -10.24 -2.89 -0.12
N ARG A 44 -11.34 -3.45 0.41
CA ARG A 44 -12.32 -4.27 -0.34
C ARG A 44 -12.92 -3.57 -1.56
N HIS A 45 -13.11 -2.27 -1.50
CA HIS A 45 -13.77 -1.48 -2.55
C HIS A 45 -12.85 -0.43 -3.16
N ALA A 46 -11.55 -0.68 -3.16
CA ALA A 46 -10.54 0.20 -3.73
C ALA A 46 -9.75 -0.47 -4.84
N THR A 47 -9.24 0.31 -5.77
CA THR A 47 -8.17 -0.12 -6.67
C THR A 47 -6.85 0.04 -5.93
N LEU A 48 -6.21 -1.08 -5.62
CA LEU A 48 -4.99 -1.07 -4.83
C LEU A 48 -3.78 -0.76 -5.71
N VAL A 49 -2.98 0.20 -5.28
CA VAL A 49 -1.72 0.57 -5.93
C VAL A 49 -0.60 0.63 -4.90
N SER A 50 0.62 0.34 -5.31
CA SER A 50 1.78 0.39 -4.43
C SER A 50 3.06 0.55 -5.25
N PRO A 51 4.15 1.11 -4.68
CA PRO A 51 5.46 1.07 -5.33
C PRO A 51 5.95 -0.37 -5.52
N ALA A 52 6.73 -0.60 -6.57
CA ALA A 52 7.28 -1.94 -6.88
C ALA A 52 8.17 -2.52 -5.76
N LEU A 53 8.61 -1.72 -4.82
CA LEU A 53 9.38 -2.18 -3.65
C LEU A 53 8.52 -2.88 -2.58
N MET A 54 7.21 -2.67 -2.57
CA MET A 54 6.30 -3.18 -1.52
C MET A 54 6.39 -4.69 -1.31
N PRO A 55 6.34 -5.55 -2.34
CA PRO A 55 6.45 -7.00 -2.13
C PRO A 55 7.77 -7.43 -1.47
N PHE A 56 8.87 -6.73 -1.76
CA PHE A 56 10.17 -7.02 -1.13
C PHE A 56 10.15 -6.66 0.36
N GLU A 57 9.57 -5.54 0.74
CA GLU A 57 9.45 -5.14 2.14
C GLU A 57 8.58 -6.13 2.91
N VAL A 58 7.41 -6.50 2.38
CA VAL A 58 6.51 -7.49 2.99
C VAL A 58 7.22 -8.83 3.14
N SER A 59 7.87 -9.33 2.09
CA SER A 59 8.62 -10.59 2.13
C SER A 59 9.71 -10.57 3.20
N ASN A 60 10.42 -9.45 3.36
CA ASN A 60 11.43 -9.31 4.40
C ASN A 60 10.83 -9.34 5.81
N VAL A 61 9.67 -8.73 6.02
CA VAL A 61 8.96 -8.80 7.32
C VAL A 61 8.53 -10.22 7.63
N LEU A 62 7.94 -10.94 6.67
CA LEU A 62 7.52 -12.33 6.84
C LEU A 62 8.73 -13.23 7.21
N ARG A 63 9.86 -13.07 6.51
CA ARG A 63 11.10 -13.81 6.80
C ARG A 63 11.64 -13.52 8.20
N ARG A 64 11.69 -12.24 8.60
CA ARG A 64 12.16 -11.89 9.95
C ARG A 64 11.27 -12.48 11.03
N ARG A 65 9.94 -12.44 10.85
CA ARG A 65 9.00 -13.01 11.82
C ARG A 65 9.10 -14.52 11.90
N ARG A 66 9.26 -15.21 10.76
CA ARG A 66 9.52 -16.64 10.74
C ARG A 66 10.83 -17.00 11.47
N ASN A 67 11.91 -16.29 11.16
CA ASN A 67 13.22 -16.55 11.78
C ASN A 67 13.23 -16.24 13.29
N ALA A 68 12.39 -15.31 13.74
CA ALA A 68 12.21 -15.00 15.15
C ALA A 68 11.22 -15.95 15.88
N GLY A 69 10.65 -16.94 15.17
CA GLY A 69 9.67 -17.85 15.75
C GLY A 69 8.29 -17.25 16.00
N MET A 70 8.02 -16.06 15.44
CA MET A 70 6.73 -15.39 15.56
C MET A 70 5.70 -15.87 14.53
N LEU A 71 6.15 -16.51 13.48
CA LEU A 71 5.36 -17.24 12.49
C LEU A 71 5.99 -18.61 12.27
N SER A 72 5.15 -19.63 12.15
CA SER A 72 5.61 -20.93 11.64
C SER A 72 6.01 -20.82 10.16
N ALA A 73 6.74 -21.81 9.66
CA ALA A 73 7.07 -21.88 8.25
C ALA A 73 5.80 -21.91 7.37
N ALA A 74 4.81 -22.70 7.76
CA ALA A 74 3.55 -22.83 7.03
C ALA A 74 2.75 -21.51 6.99
N GLU A 75 2.68 -20.78 8.10
CA GLU A 75 2.03 -19.46 8.15
C GLU A 75 2.75 -18.45 7.27
N ALA A 76 4.08 -18.41 7.29
CA ALA A 76 4.87 -17.52 6.45
C ALA A 76 4.72 -17.85 4.96
N ASP A 77 4.73 -19.13 4.61
CA ASP A 77 4.56 -19.59 3.23
C ASP A 77 3.15 -19.28 2.70
N LEU A 78 2.12 -19.46 3.52
CA LEU A 78 0.75 -19.09 3.17
C LEU A 78 0.63 -17.58 2.96
N ALA A 79 1.12 -16.77 3.89
CA ALA A 79 1.10 -15.31 3.76
C ALA A 79 1.84 -14.83 2.51
N HIS A 80 2.96 -15.46 2.15
CA HIS A 80 3.68 -15.14 0.92
C HIS A 80 2.88 -15.54 -0.33
N ALA A 81 2.22 -16.69 -0.33
CA ALA A 81 1.36 -17.11 -1.44
C ALA A 81 0.19 -16.13 -1.64
N GLU A 82 -0.44 -15.70 -0.56
CA GLU A 82 -1.48 -14.68 -0.59
C GLU A 82 -0.97 -13.33 -1.10
N LEU A 83 0.25 -12.92 -0.72
CA LEU A 83 0.89 -11.70 -1.24
C LEU A 83 1.04 -11.75 -2.77
N VAL A 84 1.44 -12.90 -3.32
CA VAL A 84 1.59 -13.08 -4.78
C VAL A 84 0.27 -12.92 -5.52
N GLU A 85 -0.83 -13.35 -4.91
CA GLU A 85 -2.18 -13.30 -5.52
C GLU A 85 -2.92 -11.98 -5.26
N LEU A 86 -2.38 -11.09 -4.41
CA LEU A 86 -3.03 -9.81 -4.14
C LEU A 86 -3.13 -8.95 -5.42
N PRO A 87 -4.34 -8.44 -5.74
CA PRO A 87 -4.55 -7.62 -6.93
C PRO A 87 -4.09 -6.18 -6.68
N VAL A 88 -2.79 -5.99 -6.46
CA VAL A 88 -2.15 -4.68 -6.29
C VAL A 88 -1.40 -4.31 -7.55
N GLU A 89 -1.71 -3.14 -8.12
CA GLU A 89 -0.94 -2.58 -9.21
C GLU A 89 0.37 -2.00 -8.70
N LEU A 90 1.49 -2.52 -9.18
CA LEU A 90 2.82 -2.09 -8.77
C LEU A 90 3.38 -1.05 -9.73
N TRP A 91 3.73 0.11 -9.20
CA TRP A 91 4.29 1.21 -9.98
C TRP A 91 5.81 1.20 -9.93
N PRO A 92 6.49 1.43 -11.08
CA PRO A 92 7.94 1.41 -11.15
C PRO A 92 8.55 2.61 -10.43
N TRP A 93 9.81 2.45 -9.98
CA TRP A 93 10.56 3.51 -9.29
C TRP A 93 10.56 4.84 -10.06
N GLN A 94 10.66 4.82 -11.39
CA GLN A 94 10.71 6.01 -12.22
C GLN A 94 9.49 6.92 -12.06
N ALA A 95 8.33 6.34 -11.75
CA ALA A 95 7.10 7.12 -11.57
C ALA A 95 7.13 8.02 -10.32
N THR A 96 7.94 7.68 -9.32
CA THR A 96 7.98 8.38 -8.04
C THR A 96 9.34 9.01 -7.73
N ALA A 97 10.37 8.71 -8.52
CA ALA A 97 11.78 8.99 -8.20
C ALA A 97 12.06 10.46 -7.86
N THR A 98 11.59 11.39 -8.67
CA THR A 98 11.85 12.83 -8.47
C THR A 98 11.22 13.33 -7.18
N ARG A 99 9.93 13.04 -6.98
CA ARG A 99 9.22 13.49 -5.78
C ARG A 99 9.72 12.80 -4.52
N ALA A 100 10.04 11.52 -4.59
CA ALA A 100 10.63 10.78 -3.48
C ALA A 100 11.99 11.37 -3.06
N TRP A 101 12.81 11.80 -4.02
CA TRP A 101 14.07 12.50 -3.73
C TRP A 101 13.85 13.82 -3.00
N GLU A 102 12.88 14.63 -3.41
CA GLU A 102 12.52 15.90 -2.75
C GLU A 102 12.08 15.71 -1.29
N LEU A 103 11.43 14.59 -0.99
CA LEU A 103 10.98 14.23 0.37
C LEU A 103 12.12 13.68 1.27
N GLY A 104 13.30 13.45 0.71
CA GLY A 104 14.42 12.78 1.38
C GLY A 104 15.00 13.50 2.60
N ALA A 105 14.65 14.77 2.84
CA ALA A 105 15.07 15.48 4.05
C ALA A 105 14.42 14.92 5.33
N HIS A 106 13.26 14.28 5.22
CA HIS A 106 12.44 13.87 6.36
C HIS A 106 12.00 12.39 6.29
N LEU A 107 12.13 11.75 5.13
CA LEU A 107 11.70 10.38 4.88
C LEU A 107 12.83 9.54 4.29
N SER A 108 12.85 8.25 4.62
CA SER A 108 13.67 7.29 3.87
C SER A 108 13.19 7.23 2.41
N SER A 109 14.04 6.77 1.50
CA SER A 109 13.63 6.58 0.09
C SER A 109 12.45 5.60 -0.04
N TYR A 110 12.35 4.63 0.85
CA TYR A 110 11.23 3.69 0.89
C TYR A 110 9.92 4.37 1.28
N ASP A 111 9.89 5.06 2.42
CA ASP A 111 8.71 5.80 2.87
C ASP A 111 8.31 6.90 1.89
N ALA A 112 9.29 7.61 1.34
CA ALA A 112 9.08 8.65 0.35
C ALA A 112 8.44 8.12 -0.94
N ALA A 113 8.74 6.88 -1.36
CA ALA A 113 8.13 6.27 -2.53
C ALA A 113 6.62 6.08 -2.37
N TYR A 114 6.15 5.65 -1.20
CA TYR A 114 4.72 5.53 -0.92
C TYR A 114 4.00 6.88 -0.91
N VAL A 115 4.59 7.88 -0.25
CA VAL A 115 4.04 9.24 -0.22
C VAL A 115 3.99 9.84 -1.62
N ALA A 116 5.08 9.74 -2.37
CA ALA A 116 5.15 10.25 -3.74
C ALA A 116 4.10 9.60 -4.66
N LEU A 117 3.88 8.28 -4.52
CA LEU A 117 2.85 7.58 -5.29
C LEU A 117 1.44 8.05 -4.92
N ALA A 118 1.17 8.27 -3.63
CA ALA A 118 -0.12 8.78 -3.16
C ALA A 118 -0.40 10.19 -3.73
N GLU A 119 0.63 11.04 -3.76
CA GLU A 119 0.52 12.38 -4.35
C GLU A 119 0.32 12.32 -5.88
N GLU A 120 1.06 11.46 -6.59
CA GLU A 120 0.96 11.30 -8.04
C GLU A 120 -0.41 10.77 -8.49
N THR A 121 -1.00 9.88 -7.72
CA THR A 121 -2.29 9.27 -8.01
C THR A 121 -3.48 10.01 -7.40
N ASP A 122 -3.24 11.07 -6.64
CA ASP A 122 -4.24 11.78 -5.82
C ASP A 122 -5.05 10.81 -4.95
N ALA A 123 -4.39 9.78 -4.42
CA ALA A 123 -4.98 8.73 -3.62
C ALA A 123 -4.56 8.84 -2.15
N PRO A 124 -5.40 8.40 -1.20
CA PRO A 124 -4.96 8.26 0.17
C PRO A 124 -3.91 7.15 0.30
N LEU A 125 -3.02 7.30 1.27
CA LEU A 125 -2.03 6.31 1.68
C LEU A 125 -2.52 5.59 2.93
N LEU A 126 -2.81 4.31 2.83
CA LEU A 126 -3.17 3.45 3.96
C LEU A 126 -1.91 2.88 4.60
N THR A 127 -1.71 3.17 5.89
CA THR A 127 -0.51 2.74 6.63
C THR A 127 -0.81 2.50 8.11
N ARG A 128 0.08 1.78 8.77
CA ARG A 128 0.14 1.68 10.24
C ARG A 128 1.22 2.56 10.85
N ASP A 129 1.98 3.27 10.03
CA ASP A 129 3.05 4.15 10.50
C ASP A 129 2.57 5.58 10.72
N ALA A 130 2.29 5.91 11.99
CA ALA A 130 1.85 7.25 12.37
C ALA A 130 2.86 8.36 12.04
N ARG A 131 4.14 8.03 11.87
CA ARG A 131 5.17 9.02 11.49
C ARG A 131 4.92 9.59 10.10
N LEU A 132 4.35 8.78 9.18
CA LEU A 132 4.01 9.25 7.84
C LEU A 132 2.90 10.30 7.87
N ALA A 133 1.92 10.17 8.77
CA ALA A 133 0.83 11.13 8.89
C ALA A 133 1.29 12.53 9.32
N SER A 134 2.41 12.63 10.02
CA SER A 134 2.97 13.88 10.55
C SER A 134 4.26 14.34 9.86
N ALA A 135 4.69 13.66 8.80
CA ALA A 135 5.93 13.98 8.12
C ALA A 135 5.86 15.37 7.45
N PRO A 136 6.88 16.24 7.64
CA PRO A 136 6.92 17.55 6.99
C PRO A 136 6.97 17.45 5.46
N GLY A 137 6.32 18.40 4.80
CA GLY A 137 6.41 18.56 3.34
C GLY A 137 5.57 17.59 2.51
N ILE A 138 4.86 16.65 3.12
CA ILE A 138 3.93 15.76 2.41
C ILE A 138 2.62 16.48 2.06
N ARG A 139 2.07 16.13 0.90
CA ARG A 139 0.75 16.58 0.44
C ARG A 139 -0.25 15.42 0.40
N ALA A 140 0.24 14.21 0.57
CA ALA A 140 -0.60 13.01 0.60
C ALA A 140 -1.54 13.01 1.80
N ARG A 141 -2.76 12.55 1.59
CA ARG A 141 -3.69 12.22 2.66
C ARG A 141 -3.32 10.85 3.24
N VAL A 142 -2.97 10.78 4.51
CA VAL A 142 -2.60 9.53 5.19
C VAL A 142 -3.77 9.02 6.02
N GLU A 143 -4.13 7.77 5.81
CA GLU A 143 -5.12 7.02 6.59
C GLU A 143 -4.40 6.00 7.47
N LEU A 144 -4.55 6.13 8.78
CA LEU A 144 -4.02 5.17 9.75
C LEU A 144 -5.04 4.06 10.05
N VAL A 145 -4.55 2.83 10.18
CA VAL A 145 -5.33 1.64 10.52
C VAL A 145 -4.71 0.86 11.70
#